data_018a0a4c62787435f0a713670a177931
#
_entry.id   018a0a4c62787435f0a713670a177931
#
_cell.length_a   1.000
_cell.length_b   1.000
_cell.length_c   1.000
_cell.angle_alpha   90.00
_cell.angle_beta   90.00
_cell.angle_gamma   90.00
#
_symmetry.space_group_name_H-M   'P 1'
#
loop_
_entity.id
_entity.type
_entity.pdbx_description
1 polymer ?
#
loop_
_entity_poly.entity_id
_entity_poly.type
_entity_poly.pdbx_seq_one_letter_code
_entity_poly.pdbx_strand_id
1 'polypeptide(L)'
;MLDTGLFYEFVQMDELDSGQPTRHWAGTVQRGINYALVVSSCAGLWSYIIGDTVELVSRNPLRVRVTGRTSYMMSAFGEHLIADEIEAAVRDGGVAMGADVQDWSVGAVHAGGDENRGGHLYIAEFATEMPSEARLAHFARILDAALCATNEDYEAHRSDGFGMNAPEVIALPSGGFAEWMKARGQLGGQHKVPRIINDAELFENLRNFASWR
;
A
#
# COMPACT_ATOMS: atom_id res chain seq x y z
N MET A 1 -18.16 4.99 18.32
CA MET A 1 -19.00 3.87 18.74
C MET A 1 -18.20 2.90 19.63
N LEU A 2 -17.79 3.40 20.81
CA LEU A 2 -16.99 2.60 21.76
C LEU A 2 -17.87 1.94 22.84
N ASP A 3 -19.18 2.06 22.70
CA ASP A 3 -20.23 1.62 23.64
C ASP A 3 -21.04 0.41 23.12
N THR A 4 -20.52 -0.27 22.11
CA THR A 4 -21.21 -1.39 21.44
C THR A 4 -20.93 -2.76 22.07
N GLY A 5 -20.33 -2.81 23.28
CA GLY A 5 -19.92 -4.07 23.90
C GLY A 5 -18.65 -4.67 23.32
N LEU A 6 -17.89 -3.90 22.55
CA LEU A 6 -16.60 -4.27 22.03
C LEU A 6 -15.50 -3.51 22.76
N PHE A 7 -14.40 -4.18 23.08
CA PHE A 7 -13.18 -3.53 23.55
C PHE A 7 -12.25 -3.32 22.36
N TYR A 8 -11.86 -2.06 22.16
CA TYR A 8 -10.99 -1.64 21.07
C TYR A 8 -9.59 -1.36 21.58
N GLU A 9 -8.61 -1.98 20.95
CA GLU A 9 -7.20 -1.72 21.12
C GLU A 9 -6.59 -1.26 19.79
N PHE A 10 -5.48 -0.56 19.88
CA PHE A 10 -4.79 0.04 18.76
C PHE A 10 -3.30 -0.33 18.86
N VAL A 11 -2.76 -0.94 17.82
CA VAL A 11 -1.34 -1.30 17.71
C VAL A 11 -0.72 -0.43 16.63
N GLN A 12 0.40 0.23 16.92
CA GLN A 12 1.12 0.98 15.90
C GLN A 12 1.58 0.05 14.78
N MET A 13 1.52 0.53 13.54
CA MET A 13 1.78 -0.32 12.38
C MET A 13 3.21 -0.86 12.35
N ASP A 14 4.18 -0.07 12.79
CA ASP A 14 5.58 -0.44 12.93
C ASP A 14 5.86 -1.51 14.01
N GLU A 15 4.93 -1.67 14.97
CA GLU A 15 5.02 -2.70 16.00
C GLU A 15 4.17 -3.96 15.71
N LEU A 16 3.40 -3.97 14.61
CA LEU A 16 2.38 -5.01 14.37
C LEU A 16 2.97 -6.42 14.33
N ASP A 17 4.16 -6.57 13.76
CA ASP A 17 4.87 -7.85 13.63
C ASP A 17 5.78 -8.15 14.84
N SER A 18 5.78 -7.28 15.85
CA SER A 18 6.52 -7.51 17.09
C SER A 18 5.90 -8.66 17.89
N GLY A 19 6.74 -9.47 18.53
CA GLY A 19 6.27 -10.51 19.46
C GLY A 19 5.51 -9.97 20.68
N GLN A 20 5.69 -8.68 21.03
CA GLN A 20 5.03 -7.99 22.12
C GLN A 20 4.74 -6.52 21.76
N PRO A 21 3.80 -6.25 20.86
CA PRO A 21 3.47 -4.90 20.46
C PRO A 21 2.83 -4.12 21.60
N THR A 22 3.06 -2.82 21.64
CA THR A 22 2.40 -1.92 22.59
C THR A 22 0.90 -1.86 22.27
N ARG A 23 0.07 -2.13 23.27
CA ARG A 23 -1.39 -2.08 23.16
C ARG A 23 -1.91 -0.73 23.66
N HIS A 24 -2.31 0.12 22.74
CA HIS A 24 -2.98 1.37 23.06
C HIS A 24 -4.49 1.14 23.19
N TRP A 25 -5.14 1.94 24.01
CA TRP A 25 -6.60 2.00 24.15
C TRP A 25 -7.08 3.44 23.92
N ALA A 26 -8.37 3.67 23.92
CA ALA A 26 -8.99 4.96 23.64
C ALA A 26 -8.36 6.16 24.39
N GLY A 27 -7.84 5.92 25.61
CA GLY A 27 -7.20 6.95 26.44
C GLY A 27 -5.74 7.26 26.05
N THR A 28 -5.03 6.32 25.42
CA THR A 28 -3.59 6.44 25.12
C THR A 28 -3.26 6.58 23.63
N VAL A 29 -4.22 6.30 22.74
CA VAL A 29 -4.05 6.50 21.29
C VAL A 29 -3.74 7.95 20.95
N GLN A 30 -2.85 8.22 20.01
CA GLN A 30 -2.36 9.56 19.66
C GLN A 30 -2.79 9.95 18.23
N ARG A 31 -2.81 11.26 17.96
CA ARG A 31 -3.05 11.78 16.61
C ARG A 31 -1.80 11.67 15.74
N GLY A 32 -2.00 11.55 14.42
CA GLY A 32 -0.91 11.49 13.45
C GLY A 32 -0.18 10.14 13.42
N ILE A 33 -0.69 9.14 14.15
CA ILE A 33 -0.16 7.79 14.16
C ILE A 33 -1.20 6.86 13.53
N ASN A 34 -0.75 6.00 12.63
CA ASN A 34 -1.56 4.96 12.00
C ASN A 34 -1.53 3.69 12.85
N TYR A 35 -2.69 3.16 13.18
CA TYR A 35 -2.83 2.00 14.06
C TYR A 35 -3.60 0.88 13.37
N ALA A 36 -3.16 -0.36 13.57
CA ALA A 36 -3.99 -1.54 13.34
C ALA A 36 -5.09 -1.61 14.40
N LEU A 37 -6.33 -1.82 13.96
CA LEU A 37 -7.48 -1.94 14.86
C LEU A 37 -7.63 -3.39 15.35
N VAL A 38 -7.62 -3.55 16.66
CA VAL A 38 -7.74 -4.83 17.35
C VAL A 38 -9.01 -4.83 18.20
N VAL A 39 -9.75 -5.93 18.17
CA VAL A 39 -11.06 -6.02 18.82
C VAL A 39 -11.15 -7.24 19.71
N SER A 40 -11.71 -7.04 20.91
CA SER A 40 -12.18 -8.12 21.77
C SER A 40 -13.68 -7.98 22.03
N SER A 41 -14.41 -9.10 22.04
CA SER A 41 -15.85 -9.13 22.26
C SER A 41 -16.26 -10.23 23.25
N CYS A 42 -17.40 -10.05 23.91
CA CYS A 42 -18.01 -11.07 24.76
C CYS A 42 -18.51 -12.30 23.98
N ALA A 43 -18.55 -12.23 22.63
CA ALA A 43 -18.90 -13.35 21.77
C ALA A 43 -17.74 -14.31 21.49
N GLY A 44 -16.60 -14.15 22.15
CA GLY A 44 -15.45 -15.07 22.05
C GLY A 44 -14.32 -14.62 21.14
N LEU A 45 -14.39 -13.43 20.57
CA LEU A 45 -13.24 -12.83 19.88
C LEU A 45 -12.30 -12.19 20.91
N TRP A 46 -11.04 -12.61 20.91
CA TRP A 46 -10.02 -12.05 21.80
C TRP A 46 -8.85 -11.51 20.99
N SER A 47 -8.56 -10.22 21.16
CA SER A 47 -7.43 -9.55 20.49
C SER A 47 -7.37 -9.82 18.98
N TYR A 48 -8.52 -9.80 18.33
CA TYR A 48 -8.62 -10.07 16.89
C TYR A 48 -8.24 -8.84 16.08
N ILE A 49 -7.23 -8.98 15.24
CA ILE A 49 -6.83 -7.94 14.27
C ILE A 49 -7.86 -7.96 13.14
N ILE A 50 -8.67 -6.90 13.04
CA ILE A 50 -9.72 -6.80 12.01
C ILE A 50 -9.11 -6.70 10.60
N GLY A 51 -7.87 -6.21 10.52
CA GLY A 51 -7.20 -5.96 9.26
C GLY A 51 -7.39 -4.54 8.74
N ASP A 52 -8.13 -3.70 9.44
CA ASP A 52 -8.25 -2.28 9.08
C ASP A 52 -7.24 -1.45 9.88
N THR A 53 -6.71 -0.41 9.22
CA THR A 53 -5.88 0.60 9.86
C THR A 53 -6.68 1.87 10.09
N VAL A 54 -6.38 2.57 11.19
CA VAL A 54 -7.12 3.76 11.62
C VAL A 54 -6.19 4.84 12.18
N GLU A 55 -6.59 6.07 12.01
CA GLU A 55 -5.98 7.26 12.60
C GLU A 55 -6.96 7.98 13.53
N LEU A 56 -6.47 8.54 14.64
CA LEU A 56 -7.28 9.35 15.53
C LEU A 56 -7.53 10.74 14.96
N VAL A 57 -8.80 11.06 14.66
CA VAL A 57 -9.22 12.36 14.14
C VAL A 57 -9.59 13.33 15.29
N SER A 58 -10.30 12.84 16.30
CA SER A 58 -10.81 13.64 17.42
C SER A 58 -10.79 12.86 18.71
N ARG A 59 -10.50 13.54 19.85
CA ARG A 59 -10.53 12.95 21.19
C ARG A 59 -11.86 13.12 21.91
N ASN A 60 -12.55 14.18 21.66
CA ASN A 60 -13.81 14.47 22.33
C ASN A 60 -14.90 14.91 21.34
N PRO A 61 -15.81 14.04 20.93
CA PRO A 61 -15.80 12.59 21.19
C PRO A 61 -14.65 11.89 20.44
N LEU A 62 -14.27 10.71 20.90
CA LEU A 62 -13.25 9.91 20.22
C LEU A 62 -13.76 9.47 18.83
N ARG A 63 -13.04 9.88 17.80
CA ARG A 63 -13.33 9.53 16.42
C ARG A 63 -12.07 9.06 15.73
N VAL A 64 -12.18 7.98 15.01
CA VAL A 64 -11.13 7.44 14.14
C VAL A 64 -11.59 7.51 12.69
N ARG A 65 -10.63 7.66 11.78
CA ARG A 65 -10.80 7.51 10.34
C ARG A 65 -10.12 6.21 9.93
N VAL A 66 -10.77 5.41 9.11
CA VAL A 66 -10.12 4.26 8.46
C VAL A 66 -9.17 4.81 7.40
N THR A 67 -7.92 4.39 7.47
CA THR A 67 -6.83 4.82 6.56
C THR A 67 -6.45 3.75 5.55
N GLY A 68 -6.85 2.50 5.78
CA GLY A 68 -6.54 1.41 4.88
C GLY A 68 -6.69 0.06 5.57
N ARG A 69 -5.83 -0.88 5.19
CA ARG A 69 -5.78 -2.22 5.77
C ARG A 69 -4.35 -2.58 6.16
N THR A 70 -4.21 -3.44 7.18
CA THR A 70 -2.90 -3.95 7.63
C THR A 70 -2.16 -4.71 6.52
N SER A 71 -2.91 -5.37 5.62
CA SER A 71 -2.38 -6.05 4.44
C SER A 71 -2.09 -5.12 3.26
N TYR A 72 -2.46 -3.85 3.36
CA TYR A 72 -2.26 -2.81 2.33
C TYR A 72 -1.25 -1.75 2.81
N MET A 73 -0.22 -2.18 3.48
CA MET A 73 0.96 -1.39 3.78
C MET A 73 2.15 -1.99 3.05
N MET A 74 3.00 -1.15 2.50
CA MET A 74 4.27 -1.53 1.92
C MET A 74 5.39 -1.09 2.85
N SER A 75 6.20 -2.03 3.29
CA SER A 75 7.32 -1.79 4.20
C SER A 75 8.47 -2.78 3.95
N ALA A 76 8.68 -3.14 2.69
CA ALA A 76 9.70 -4.11 2.31
C ALA A 76 11.13 -3.63 2.60
N PHE A 77 11.32 -2.32 2.68
CA PHE A 77 12.61 -1.65 2.93
C PHE A 77 12.59 -0.76 4.18
N GLY A 78 11.48 -0.78 4.96
CA GLY A 78 11.28 0.07 6.14
C GLY A 78 10.53 1.38 5.90
N GLU A 79 9.99 1.58 4.71
CA GLU A 79 9.37 2.83 4.23
C GLU A 79 7.95 3.10 4.74
N HIS A 80 7.28 2.15 5.34
CA HIS A 80 5.96 2.24 5.98
C HIS A 80 4.88 3.02 5.19
N LEU A 81 4.78 2.76 3.86
CA LEU A 81 3.77 3.39 3.01
C LEU A 81 2.38 2.79 3.21
N ILE A 82 1.38 3.62 3.42
CA ILE A 82 -0.03 3.21 3.47
C ILE A 82 -0.71 3.34 2.10
N ALA A 83 -1.80 2.60 1.92
CA ALA A 83 -2.53 2.57 0.65
C ALA A 83 -3.00 3.95 0.18
N ASP A 84 -3.45 4.82 1.10
CA ASP A 84 -3.93 6.17 0.77
C ASP A 84 -2.83 7.06 0.19
N GLU A 85 -1.59 6.94 0.68
CA GLU A 85 -0.42 7.68 0.18
C GLU A 85 -0.06 7.22 -1.23
N ILE A 86 -0.01 5.90 -1.43
CA ILE A 86 0.30 5.31 -2.73
C ILE A 86 -0.78 5.66 -3.76
N GLU A 87 -2.07 5.57 -3.39
CA GLU A 87 -3.18 5.92 -4.28
C GLU A 87 -3.15 7.40 -4.68
N ALA A 88 -2.84 8.29 -3.72
CA ALA A 88 -2.68 9.71 -4.00
C ALA A 88 -1.52 9.96 -4.98
N ALA A 89 -0.36 9.33 -4.77
CA ALA A 89 0.81 9.47 -5.63
C ALA A 89 0.56 8.95 -7.06
N VAL A 90 -0.12 7.81 -7.20
CA VAL A 90 -0.50 7.24 -8.51
C VAL A 90 -1.48 8.17 -9.24
N ARG A 91 -2.47 8.71 -8.53
CA ARG A 91 -3.42 9.68 -9.10
C ARG A 91 -2.73 10.94 -9.58
N ASP A 92 -1.84 11.50 -8.75
CA ASP A 92 -1.12 12.73 -9.08
C ASP A 92 -0.20 12.53 -10.29
N GLY A 93 0.45 11.37 -10.40
CA GLY A 93 1.21 10.96 -11.57
C GLY A 93 0.35 10.87 -12.83
N GLY A 94 -0.84 10.26 -12.73
CA GLY A 94 -1.81 10.18 -13.83
C GLY A 94 -2.24 11.55 -14.31
N VAL A 95 -2.64 12.42 -13.38
CA VAL A 95 -3.05 13.81 -13.68
C VAL A 95 -1.95 14.59 -14.39
N ALA A 96 -0.73 14.53 -13.88
CA ALA A 96 0.42 15.26 -14.46
C ALA A 96 0.77 14.78 -15.88
N MET A 97 0.52 13.51 -16.19
CA MET A 97 0.71 12.98 -17.54
C MET A 97 -0.50 13.20 -18.47
N GLY A 98 -1.63 13.66 -17.95
CA GLY A 98 -2.90 13.66 -18.69
C GLY A 98 -3.31 12.25 -19.09
N ALA A 99 -2.99 11.24 -18.27
CA ALA A 99 -3.30 9.83 -18.49
C ALA A 99 -4.30 9.35 -17.45
N ASP A 100 -5.27 8.55 -17.88
CA ASP A 100 -6.25 7.91 -17.00
C ASP A 100 -5.75 6.52 -16.59
N VAL A 101 -5.34 6.39 -15.33
CA VAL A 101 -4.94 5.14 -14.72
C VAL A 101 -6.20 4.45 -14.18
N GLN A 102 -6.61 3.38 -14.84
CA GLN A 102 -7.82 2.63 -14.47
C GLN A 102 -7.61 1.75 -13.25
N ASP A 103 -6.47 1.08 -13.21
CA ASP A 103 -6.11 0.17 -12.14
C ASP A 103 -4.59 0.08 -11.96
N TRP A 104 -4.14 -0.36 -10.81
CA TRP A 104 -2.72 -0.49 -10.53
C TRP A 104 -2.46 -1.52 -9.42
N SER A 105 -1.25 -2.04 -9.42
CA SER A 105 -0.69 -2.83 -8.32
C SER A 105 0.74 -2.39 -8.07
N VAL A 106 1.21 -2.54 -6.83
CA VAL A 106 2.60 -2.31 -6.47
C VAL A 106 3.13 -3.46 -5.63
N GLY A 107 4.38 -3.79 -5.81
CA GLY A 107 5.12 -4.76 -5.01
C GLY A 107 6.60 -4.40 -4.95
N ALA A 108 7.29 -5.04 -4.00
CA ALA A 108 8.72 -4.89 -3.84
C ALA A 108 9.49 -5.77 -4.82
N VAL A 109 10.53 -5.21 -5.41
CA VAL A 109 11.49 -5.95 -6.25
C VAL A 109 12.86 -5.82 -5.63
N HIS A 110 13.48 -6.93 -5.29
CA HIS A 110 14.84 -6.98 -4.77
C HIS A 110 15.83 -7.09 -5.93
N ALA A 111 16.89 -6.27 -5.92
CA ALA A 111 17.98 -6.40 -6.87
C ALA A 111 18.72 -7.73 -6.62
N GLY A 112 18.82 -8.55 -7.65
CA GLY A 112 19.64 -9.77 -7.60
C GLY A 112 21.13 -9.41 -7.67
N GLY A 113 21.95 -9.88 -6.74
CA GLY A 113 23.40 -9.67 -6.71
C GLY A 113 23.92 -9.05 -5.42
N ASP A 114 25.17 -8.60 -5.41
CA ASP A 114 25.85 -8.00 -4.23
C ASP A 114 25.27 -6.63 -3.81
N GLU A 115 24.45 -6.02 -4.61
CA GLU A 115 23.72 -4.80 -4.25
C GLU A 115 22.39 -5.19 -3.58
N ASN A 116 22.38 -5.16 -2.26
CA ASN A 116 21.21 -5.46 -1.41
C ASN A 116 20.16 -4.36 -1.47
N ARG A 117 19.99 -3.72 -2.63
CA ARG A 117 19.04 -2.65 -2.88
C ARG A 117 17.90 -3.19 -3.71
N GLY A 118 16.72 -2.87 -3.30
CA GLY A 118 15.50 -3.10 -4.06
C GLY A 118 14.74 -1.81 -4.27
N GLY A 119 13.55 -1.90 -4.81
CA GLY A 119 12.67 -0.75 -5.03
C GLY A 119 11.24 -1.21 -5.24
N HIS A 120 10.36 -0.25 -5.42
CA HIS A 120 8.97 -0.52 -5.75
C HIS A 120 8.80 -0.62 -7.27
N LEU A 121 8.09 -1.65 -7.70
CA LEU A 121 7.62 -1.77 -9.06
C LEU A 121 6.10 -1.58 -9.09
N TYR A 122 5.67 -0.57 -9.81
CA TYR A 122 4.25 -0.31 -10.08
C TYR A 122 3.87 -0.91 -11.42
N ILE A 123 2.76 -1.61 -11.45
CA ILE A 123 2.14 -2.10 -12.68
C ILE A 123 0.82 -1.34 -12.81
N ALA A 124 0.69 -0.54 -13.85
CA ALA A 124 -0.44 0.38 -14.03
C ALA A 124 -1.16 0.11 -15.35
N GLU A 125 -2.47 -0.02 -15.29
CA GLU A 125 -3.35 -0.14 -16.45
C GLU A 125 -3.86 1.23 -16.87
N PHE A 126 -3.66 1.56 -18.14
CA PHE A 126 -4.08 2.84 -18.72
C PHE A 126 -5.33 2.67 -19.58
N ALA A 127 -6.28 3.61 -19.45
CA ALA A 127 -7.59 3.57 -20.12
C ALA A 127 -7.47 3.67 -21.65
N THR A 128 -6.43 4.36 -22.10
CA THR A 128 -6.28 4.74 -23.51
C THR A 128 -5.00 4.14 -24.08
N GLU A 129 -4.20 4.95 -24.72
CA GLU A 129 -2.97 4.55 -25.39
C GLU A 129 -1.86 4.19 -24.38
N MET A 130 -1.11 3.14 -24.69
CA MET A 130 0.05 2.73 -23.89
C MET A 130 1.08 3.86 -23.86
N PRO A 131 1.49 4.34 -22.67
CA PRO A 131 2.50 5.38 -22.57
C PRO A 131 3.86 4.89 -23.08
N SER A 132 4.62 5.79 -23.70
CA SER A 132 6.02 5.50 -24.06
C SER A 132 6.88 5.34 -22.80
N GLU A 133 8.05 4.69 -22.94
CA GLU A 133 9.02 4.54 -21.83
C GLU A 133 9.37 5.87 -21.18
N ALA A 134 9.56 6.94 -21.98
CA ALA A 134 9.85 8.27 -21.46
C ALA A 134 8.71 8.84 -20.62
N ARG A 135 7.45 8.55 -20.98
CA ARG A 135 6.29 8.95 -20.19
C ARG A 135 6.17 8.11 -18.92
N LEU A 136 6.45 6.81 -18.96
CA LEU A 136 6.48 5.96 -17.76
C LEU A 136 7.58 6.38 -16.80
N ALA A 137 8.78 6.70 -17.30
CA ALA A 137 9.85 7.25 -16.47
C ALA A 137 9.49 8.62 -15.87
N HIS A 138 8.70 9.42 -16.56
CA HIS A 138 8.18 10.69 -16.02
C HIS A 138 7.14 10.44 -14.93
N PHE A 139 6.22 9.51 -15.15
CA PHE A 139 5.23 9.07 -14.15
C PHE A 139 5.92 8.58 -12.87
N ALA A 140 6.91 7.69 -12.99
CA ALA A 140 7.69 7.18 -11.87
C ALA A 140 8.34 8.32 -11.04
N ARG A 141 8.89 9.35 -11.70
CA ARG A 141 9.48 10.50 -10.99
C ARG A 141 8.46 11.34 -10.24
N ILE A 142 7.26 11.53 -10.80
CA ILE A 142 6.20 12.28 -10.11
C ILE A 142 5.71 11.50 -8.90
N LEU A 143 5.50 10.21 -9.07
CA LEU A 143 5.10 9.30 -8.01
C LEU A 143 6.13 9.29 -6.86
N ASP A 144 7.41 9.16 -7.18
CA ASP A 144 8.51 9.21 -6.22
C ASP A 144 8.51 10.54 -5.44
N ALA A 145 8.40 11.66 -6.15
CA ALA A 145 8.37 12.98 -5.53
C ALA A 145 7.14 13.19 -4.64
N ALA A 146 5.97 12.67 -5.04
CA ALA A 146 4.75 12.75 -4.23
C ALA A 146 4.87 11.92 -2.94
N LEU A 147 5.44 10.73 -3.01
CA LEU A 147 5.67 9.89 -1.84
C LEU A 147 6.70 10.49 -0.89
N CYS A 148 7.83 11.01 -1.40
CA CYS A 148 8.81 11.73 -0.58
C CYS A 148 8.20 12.95 0.14
N ALA A 149 7.28 13.65 -0.52
CA ALA A 149 6.64 14.84 0.07
C ALA A 149 5.64 14.51 1.17
N THR A 150 5.10 13.29 1.22
CA THR A 150 4.03 12.89 2.14
C THR A 150 4.45 11.91 3.21
N ASN A 151 5.59 11.23 3.04
CA ASN A 151 6.06 10.20 3.95
C ASN A 151 7.55 10.35 4.24
N GLU A 152 7.87 10.69 5.49
CA GLU A 152 9.24 10.95 5.95
C GLU A 152 10.11 9.69 5.94
N ASP A 153 9.54 8.52 6.25
CA ASP A 153 10.26 7.23 6.22
C ASP A 153 10.64 6.87 4.79
N TYR A 154 9.70 7.05 3.84
CA TYR A 154 10.00 6.84 2.43
C TYR A 154 11.09 7.80 1.94
N GLU A 155 10.99 9.10 2.24
CA GLU A 155 12.01 10.08 1.89
C GLU A 155 13.38 9.69 2.46
N ALA A 156 13.45 9.29 3.73
CA ALA A 156 14.68 8.86 4.37
C ALA A 156 15.33 7.66 3.66
N HIS A 157 14.53 6.65 3.27
CA HIS A 157 15.03 5.47 2.56
C HIS A 157 15.41 5.75 1.10
N ARG A 158 14.82 6.79 0.48
CA ARG A 158 15.18 7.27 -0.85
C ARG A 158 16.40 8.17 -0.85
N SER A 159 16.67 8.87 0.26
CA SER A 159 17.79 9.80 0.40
C SER A 159 19.12 9.06 0.42
N ASP A 160 20.14 9.65 -0.20
CA ASP A 160 21.55 9.22 -0.21
C ASP A 160 21.79 7.79 -0.74
N GLY A 161 20.81 7.17 -1.37
CA GLY A 161 20.93 5.83 -1.94
C GLY A 161 21.19 4.73 -0.93
N PHE A 162 20.79 4.91 0.32
CA PHE A 162 21.07 3.97 1.40
C PHE A 162 20.02 2.86 1.56
N GLY A 163 18.78 3.10 1.21
CA GLY A 163 17.70 2.14 1.48
C GLY A 163 17.13 1.50 0.24
N MET A 164 16.63 2.29 -0.70
CA MET A 164 15.90 1.76 -1.85
C MET A 164 16.11 2.58 -3.13
N ASN A 165 15.95 1.90 -4.26
CA ASN A 165 16.00 2.49 -5.59
C ASN A 165 14.75 3.33 -5.89
N ALA A 166 14.84 4.18 -6.92
CA ALA A 166 13.67 4.87 -7.45
C ALA A 166 12.61 3.86 -7.91
N PRO A 167 11.33 4.18 -7.77
CA PRO A 167 10.27 3.31 -8.24
C PRO A 167 10.31 3.16 -9.76
N GLU A 168 9.95 1.98 -10.22
CA GLU A 168 9.77 1.67 -11.63
C GLU A 168 8.29 1.48 -11.94
N VAL A 169 7.91 1.72 -13.21
CA VAL A 169 6.53 1.54 -13.67
C VAL A 169 6.50 0.73 -14.95
N ILE A 170 5.67 -0.31 -14.97
CA ILE A 170 5.31 -1.08 -16.15
C ILE A 170 3.85 -0.76 -16.50
N ALA A 171 3.59 -0.51 -17.78
CA ALA A 171 2.22 -0.29 -18.25
C ALA A 171 1.56 -1.61 -18.66
N LEU A 172 0.27 -1.75 -18.31
CA LEU A 172 -0.63 -2.74 -18.87
C LEU A 172 -1.62 -2.07 -19.83
N PRO A 173 -1.96 -2.72 -20.95
CA PRO A 173 -3.05 -2.26 -21.80
C PRO A 173 -4.39 -2.38 -21.07
N SER A 174 -5.39 -1.61 -21.52
CA SER A 174 -6.75 -1.66 -20.98
C SER A 174 -7.32 -3.09 -21.01
N GLY A 175 -7.86 -3.53 -19.87
CA GLY A 175 -8.33 -4.90 -19.63
C GLY A 175 -7.25 -5.89 -19.17
N GLY A 176 -5.99 -5.46 -19.02
CA GLY A 176 -4.87 -6.33 -18.65
C GLY A 176 -5.04 -6.96 -17.28
N PHE A 177 -5.46 -6.19 -16.27
CA PHE A 177 -5.75 -6.76 -14.95
C PHE A 177 -6.94 -7.73 -14.97
N ALA A 178 -7.98 -7.44 -15.74
CA ALA A 178 -9.11 -8.35 -15.87
C ALA A 178 -8.69 -9.70 -16.49
N GLU A 179 -7.81 -9.68 -17.48
CA GLU A 179 -7.26 -10.89 -18.08
C GLU A 179 -6.37 -11.66 -17.09
N TRP A 180 -5.52 -10.99 -16.35
CA TRP A 180 -4.70 -11.60 -15.31
C TRP A 180 -5.55 -12.25 -14.21
N MET A 181 -6.56 -11.53 -13.71
CA MET A 181 -7.50 -12.07 -12.72
C MET A 181 -8.29 -13.27 -13.26
N LYS A 182 -8.68 -13.24 -14.55
CA LYS A 182 -9.35 -14.35 -15.22
C LYS A 182 -8.45 -15.59 -15.31
N ALA A 183 -7.19 -15.43 -15.68
CA ALA A 183 -6.22 -16.51 -15.75
C ALA A 183 -6.02 -17.22 -14.40
N ARG A 184 -6.21 -16.50 -13.29
CA ARG A 184 -6.16 -17.02 -11.92
C ARG A 184 -7.50 -17.54 -11.38
N GLY A 185 -8.56 -17.55 -12.19
CA GLY A 185 -9.90 -17.94 -11.74
C GLY A 185 -10.55 -16.97 -10.76
N GLN A 186 -10.07 -15.74 -10.68
CA GLN A 186 -10.52 -14.71 -9.74
C GLN A 186 -11.26 -13.54 -10.41
N LEU A 187 -11.72 -13.72 -11.65
CA LEU A 187 -12.49 -12.69 -12.33
C LEU A 187 -13.94 -12.68 -11.84
N GLY A 188 -14.39 -11.53 -11.36
CA GLY A 188 -15.77 -11.30 -10.93
C GLY A 188 -16.04 -11.59 -9.45
N GLY A 189 -17.27 -11.43 -9.04
CA GLY A 189 -17.70 -11.57 -7.64
C GLY A 189 -17.14 -10.47 -6.72
N GLN A 190 -16.60 -10.89 -5.58
CA GLN A 190 -16.00 -9.98 -4.58
C GLN A 190 -14.49 -9.75 -4.80
N HIS A 191 -13.90 -10.36 -5.83
CA HIS A 191 -12.47 -10.25 -6.09
C HIS A 191 -12.13 -8.91 -6.76
N LYS A 192 -11.24 -8.17 -6.13
CA LYS A 192 -10.68 -6.91 -6.65
C LYS A 192 -9.21 -7.14 -7.00
N VAL A 193 -8.69 -6.31 -7.91
CA VAL A 193 -7.25 -6.23 -8.17
C VAL A 193 -6.54 -5.84 -6.86
N PRO A 194 -5.58 -6.63 -6.37
CA PRO A 194 -4.85 -6.28 -5.17
C PRO A 194 -3.94 -5.07 -5.44
N ARG A 195 -4.10 -4.00 -4.68
CA ARG A 195 -3.33 -2.76 -4.85
C ARG A 195 -1.89 -2.91 -4.40
N ILE A 196 -1.69 -3.43 -3.19
CA ILE A 196 -0.37 -3.72 -2.64
C ILE A 196 -0.22 -5.22 -2.56
N ILE A 197 0.84 -5.76 -3.13
CA ILE A 197 1.11 -7.19 -3.17
C ILE A 197 2.43 -7.46 -2.44
N ASN A 198 2.32 -7.88 -1.18
CA ASN A 198 3.45 -8.29 -0.35
C ASN A 198 3.85 -9.76 -0.56
N ASP A 199 2.97 -10.56 -1.18
CA ASP A 199 3.27 -11.93 -1.58
C ASP A 199 4.18 -11.92 -2.82
N ALA A 200 5.43 -12.33 -2.64
CA ALA A 200 6.45 -12.28 -3.68
C ALA A 200 6.10 -13.18 -4.88
N GLU A 201 5.51 -14.36 -4.66
CA GLU A 201 5.13 -15.28 -5.75
C GLU A 201 3.98 -14.70 -6.56
N LEU A 202 3.01 -14.12 -5.89
CA LEU A 202 1.89 -13.46 -6.53
C LEU A 202 2.34 -12.24 -7.34
N PHE A 203 3.24 -11.43 -6.77
CA PHE A 203 3.75 -10.25 -7.46
C PHE A 203 4.60 -10.62 -8.67
N GLU A 204 5.46 -11.62 -8.56
CA GLU A 204 6.27 -12.10 -9.68
C GLU A 204 5.38 -12.70 -10.79
N ASN A 205 4.28 -13.37 -10.45
CA ASN A 205 3.29 -13.84 -11.43
C ASN A 205 2.67 -12.66 -12.21
N LEU A 206 2.29 -11.58 -11.52
CA LEU A 206 1.77 -10.38 -12.18
C LEU A 206 2.83 -9.68 -13.03
N ARG A 207 4.04 -9.54 -12.51
CA ARG A 207 5.18 -8.95 -13.22
C ARG A 207 5.48 -9.67 -14.52
N ASN A 208 5.56 -11.00 -14.47
CA ASN A 208 5.78 -11.84 -15.65
C ASN A 208 4.65 -11.66 -16.67
N PHE A 209 3.39 -11.64 -16.20
CA PHE A 209 2.25 -11.39 -17.08
C PHE A 209 2.36 -10.03 -17.78
N ALA A 210 2.74 -8.97 -17.05
CA ALA A 210 2.90 -7.63 -17.60
C ALA A 210 4.06 -7.49 -18.59
N SER A 211 5.17 -8.22 -18.37
CA SER A 211 6.36 -8.16 -19.23
C SER A 211 6.19 -8.85 -20.59
N TRP A 212 5.16 -9.68 -20.77
CA TRP A 212 4.86 -10.39 -22.01
C TRP A 212 3.89 -9.61 -22.93
N ARG A 213 3.44 -8.43 -22.55
CA ARG A 213 2.43 -7.62 -23.23
C ARG A 213 2.99 -6.31 -23.75
#